data_a23833dbd8c4f1a06413a1e36287fa52
#
_entry.id   a23833dbd8c4f1a06413a1e36287fa52
#
_cell.length_a   1.000
_cell.length_b   1.000
_cell.length_c   1.000
_cell.angle_alpha   90.00
_cell.angle_beta   90.00
_cell.angle_gamma   90.00
#
_symmetry.space_group_name_H-M   'P 1'
#
loop_
_entity.id
_entity.type
_entity.pdbx_description
1 polymer ?
#
loop_
_entity_poly.entity_id
_entity_poly.type
_entity_poly.pdbx_seq_one_letter_code
_entity_poly.pdbx_strand_id
1 'polypeptide(L)' 'LDMLLFVGGRERTEQEYAALLGRAGFEMTRVVPTISPISLIEARPAV' A
#
# COMPACT_ATOMS: atom_id res chain seq x y z
N LEU A 1 8.16 12.44 -1.76
CA LEU A 1 8.62 11.38 -2.65
C LEU A 1 7.68 10.18 -2.56
N ASP A 2 6.97 9.91 -3.64
CA ASP A 2 6.00 8.84 -3.67
C ASP A 2 6.66 7.52 -4.00
N MET A 3 6.06 6.46 -3.47
CA MET A 3 6.57 5.12 -3.66
C MET A 3 5.43 4.23 -4.13
N LEU A 4 5.71 3.38 -5.11
CA LEU A 4 4.73 2.42 -5.61
C LEU A 4 5.14 1.02 -5.16
N LEU A 5 4.17 0.29 -4.64
CA LEU A 5 4.41 -1.05 -4.13
C LEU A 5 3.45 -2.04 -4.80
N PHE A 6 3.97 -3.17 -5.21
CA PHE A 6 3.14 -4.28 -5.64
C PHE A 6 2.93 -5.20 -4.46
N VAL A 7 1.68 -5.46 -4.11
CA VAL A 7 1.37 -6.28 -2.95
C VAL A 7 0.40 -7.39 -3.36
N GLY A 8 0.61 -8.56 -2.78
CA GLY A 8 -0.27 -9.68 -3.01
C GLY A 8 -1.53 -9.55 -2.16
N GLY A 9 -2.68 -9.59 -2.81
CA GLY A 9 -3.93 -9.36 -2.11
C GLY A 9 -4.38 -10.49 -1.20
N ARG A 10 -3.66 -11.59 -1.17
CA ARG A 10 -4.06 -12.74 -0.35
C ARG A 10 -3.50 -12.72 1.05
N GLU A 11 -2.37 -12.08 1.25
CA GLU A 11 -1.66 -12.16 2.50
C GLU A 11 -2.13 -11.15 3.50
N ARG A 12 -2.55 -9.99 3.02
CA ARG A 12 -2.96 -8.90 3.89
C ARG A 12 -4.03 -8.08 3.23
N THR A 13 -4.89 -7.49 4.04
CA THR A 13 -5.88 -6.55 3.55
C THR A 13 -5.25 -5.18 3.35
N GLU A 14 -6.00 -4.29 2.67
CA GLU A 14 -5.56 -2.91 2.51
C GLU A 14 -5.35 -2.24 3.86
N GLN A 15 -6.23 -2.54 4.81
CA GLN A 15 -6.12 -1.95 6.14
C GLN A 15 -4.83 -2.39 6.84
N GLU A 16 -4.45 -3.63 6.65
CA GLU A 16 -3.21 -4.12 7.23
C GLU A 16 -2.00 -3.47 6.60
N TYR A 17 -2.03 -3.26 5.29
CA TYR A 17 -0.94 -2.56 4.63
C TYR A 17 -0.86 -1.11 5.07
N ALA A 18 -2.02 -0.46 5.24
CA ALA A 18 -2.04 0.91 5.72
C ALA A 18 -1.42 1.01 7.10
N ALA A 19 -1.71 0.06 7.98
CA ALA A 19 -1.13 0.06 9.31
C ALA A 19 0.37 -0.14 9.27
N LEU A 20 0.85 -1.05 8.41
CA LEU A 20 2.28 -1.28 8.27
C LEU A 20 3.00 -0.05 7.76
N LEU A 21 2.43 0.58 6.74
CA LEU A 21 3.04 1.78 6.18
C LEU A 21 3.04 2.91 7.20
N GLY A 22 1.98 3.02 7.97
CA GLY A 22 1.92 4.04 9.01
C GLY A 22 3.02 3.87 10.05
N ARG A 23 3.30 2.63 10.43
CA ARG A 23 4.37 2.35 11.38
C ARG A 23 5.74 2.71 10.81
N ALA A 24 5.88 2.59 9.50
CA ALA A 24 7.14 2.92 8.85
C ALA A 24 7.26 4.39 8.51
N GLY A 25 6.26 5.20 8.85
CA GLY A 25 6.30 6.63 8.57
C GLY A 25 5.78 7.01 7.20
N PHE A 26 4.96 6.15 6.61
CA PHE A 26 4.38 6.41 5.29
C PHE A 26 2.87 6.54 5.39
N GLU A 27 2.31 7.18 4.40
CA GLU A 27 0.87 7.36 4.27
C GLU A 27 0.43 6.72 2.96
N MET A 28 -0.55 5.83 3.01
CA MET A 28 -1.10 5.23 1.80
C MET A 28 -2.02 6.24 1.13
N THR A 29 -1.67 6.65 -0.09
CA THR A 29 -2.44 7.67 -0.77
C THR A 29 -3.50 7.08 -1.68
N ARG A 30 -3.25 5.89 -2.23
CA ARG A 30 -4.25 5.26 -3.06
C ARG A 30 -3.90 3.80 -3.33
N VAL A 31 -4.92 3.02 -3.64
CA VAL A 31 -4.77 1.62 -4.00
C VAL A 31 -5.39 1.42 -5.37
N VAL A 32 -4.65 0.81 -6.28
CA VAL A 32 -5.13 0.56 -7.62
C VAL A 32 -5.20 -0.96 -7.81
N PRO A 33 -6.41 -1.52 -7.88
CA PRO A 33 -6.56 -2.95 -8.14
C PRO A 33 -6.12 -3.27 -9.57
N THR A 34 -5.50 -4.43 -9.73
CA THR A 34 -5.12 -4.91 -11.05
C THR A 34 -5.96 -6.14 -11.39
N ILE A 35 -5.72 -6.71 -12.56
CA ILE A 35 -6.48 -7.88 -13.01
C ILE A 35 -6.10 -9.16 -12.27
N SER A 36 -5.03 -9.15 -11.54
CA SER A 36 -4.58 -10.32 -10.78
C SER A 36 -4.82 -10.06 -9.30
N PRO A 37 -4.54 -11.04 -8.42
CA PRO A 37 -4.64 -10.78 -6.99
C PRO A 37 -3.60 -9.80 -6.47
N ILE A 38 -2.84 -9.20 -7.35
CA ILE A 38 -1.85 -8.20 -6.98
C ILE A 38 -2.47 -6.80 -7.08
N SER A 39 -2.25 -5.98 -6.09
CA SER A 39 -2.68 -4.58 -6.09
C SER A 39 -1.47 -3.68 -6.08
N LEU A 40 -1.65 -2.49 -6.61
CA LEU A 40 -0.61 -1.46 -6.61
C LEU A 40 -0.98 -0.44 -5.54
N ILE A 41 -0.09 -0.23 -4.60
CA ILE A 41 -0.31 0.74 -3.54
C ILE A 41 0.65 1.90 -3.71
N GLU A 42 0.11 3.09 -3.70
CA GLU A 42 0.90 4.31 -3.74
C GLU A 42 1.01 4.87 -2.33
N ALA A 43 2.22 5.13 -1.88
CA ALA A 43 2.47 5.64 -0.55
C ALA A 43 3.49 6.77 -0.62
N ARG A 44 3.44 7.65 0.38
CA ARG A 44 4.38 8.75 0.48
C ARG A 44 4.73 8.95 1.95
N PRO A 45 5.85 9.65 2.24
CA PRO A 45 6.17 9.95 3.63
C PRO A 45 5.03 10.72 4.30
N ALA A 46 4.73 10.36 5.53
CA ALA A 46 3.61 10.95 6.25
C ALA A 46 3.95 12.32 6.85
N VAL A 47 5.18 12.75 6.70
CA VAL A 47 5.61 14.03 7.26
C VAL A 47 5.75 15.06 6.18
#